data_18265b77ecb85ad11fb4c85b67d0b173
#
_entry.id   18265b77ecb85ad11fb4c85b67d0b173
#
_cell.length_a   1.000
_cell.length_b   1.000
_cell.length_c   1.000
_cell.angle_alpha   90.00
_cell.angle_beta   90.00
_cell.angle_gamma   90.00
#
_symmetry.space_group_name_H-M   'P 1'
#
loop_
_entity.id
_entity.type
_entity.pdbx_description
1 polymer ?
#
loop_
_entity_poly.entity_id
_entity_poly.type
_entity_poly.pdbx_seq_one_letter_code
_entity_poly.pdbx_strand_id
1 'polypeptide(L)'
;VTGVQTCALPISEVGMKITRAANEQLTFKHPTNPDWRHFSFTQIAKPIFYEDGVAISHNAVAIQPGKIDRSPTGTGCSARLALLHAKGELKLGDRMIGRSIIGSHFDCKIEEELDLNGTKAIRPSIAGQAWITGTYEHRLDPTDPYPLGYKLSDTWPNKL
;
A
#
# COMPACT_ATOMS: atom_id res chain seq x y z
N VAL A 1 -7.23 2.41 22.16
CA VAL A 1 -7.67 1.39 21.17
C VAL A 1 -9.00 1.77 20.55
N THR A 2 -9.98 2.24 21.34
CA THR A 2 -11.34 2.60 20.87
C THR A 2 -11.34 3.73 19.83
N GLY A 3 -10.49 4.77 19.96
CA GLY A 3 -10.45 5.90 19.03
C GLY A 3 -10.00 5.51 17.61
N VAL A 4 -9.05 4.58 17.47
CA VAL A 4 -8.59 4.10 16.17
C VAL A 4 -9.67 3.30 15.46
N GLN A 5 -10.40 2.45 16.17
CA GLN A 5 -11.50 1.67 15.61
C GLN A 5 -12.66 2.56 15.13
N THR A 6 -13.00 3.61 15.88
CA THR A 6 -14.06 4.54 15.51
C THR A 6 -13.75 5.30 14.22
N CYS A 7 -12.48 5.63 13.96
CA CYS A 7 -12.07 6.29 12.71
C CYS A 7 -11.89 5.30 11.55
N ALA A 8 -11.55 4.04 11.81
CA ALA A 8 -11.24 3.06 10.78
C ALA A 8 -12.47 2.67 9.93
N LEU A 9 -13.64 2.49 10.54
CA LEU A 9 -14.86 2.09 9.83
C LEU A 9 -15.28 3.10 8.75
N PRO A 10 -15.45 4.40 9.04
CA PRO A 10 -15.78 5.38 8.01
C PRO A 10 -14.73 5.48 6.90
N ILE A 11 -13.43 5.37 7.23
CA ILE A 11 -12.34 5.37 6.25
C ILE A 11 -12.45 4.16 5.34
N SER A 12 -12.72 2.97 5.89
CA SER A 12 -12.92 1.74 5.13
C SER A 12 -14.09 1.88 4.16
N GLU A 13 -15.26 2.27 4.65
CA GLU A 13 -16.47 2.42 3.81
C GLU A 13 -16.28 3.43 2.67
N VAL A 14 -15.73 4.60 2.98
CA VAL A 14 -15.47 5.64 1.96
C VAL A 14 -14.41 5.16 0.97
N GLY A 15 -13.32 4.54 1.44
CA GLY A 15 -12.27 4.01 0.59
C GLY A 15 -12.79 2.96 -0.39
N MET A 16 -13.66 2.06 0.07
CA MET A 16 -14.28 1.04 -0.80
C MET A 16 -15.20 1.66 -1.87
N LYS A 17 -15.99 2.68 -1.49
CA LYS A 17 -16.82 3.42 -2.44
C LYS A 17 -15.97 4.12 -3.51
N ILE A 18 -14.87 4.76 -3.10
CA ILE A 18 -13.93 5.43 -4.02
C ILE A 18 -13.28 4.42 -4.97
N THR A 19 -12.79 3.28 -4.46
CA THR A 19 -12.18 2.23 -5.31
C THR A 19 -13.17 1.72 -6.35
N ARG A 20 -14.43 1.47 -5.96
CA ARG A 20 -15.49 1.04 -6.88
C ARG A 20 -15.75 2.10 -7.94
N ALA A 21 -16.01 3.33 -7.53
CA ALA A 21 -16.29 4.44 -8.44
C ALA A 21 -15.13 4.70 -9.41
N ALA A 22 -13.88 4.59 -8.93
CA ALA A 22 -12.70 4.72 -9.78
C ALA A 22 -12.65 3.64 -10.86
N ASN A 23 -12.95 2.37 -10.52
CA ASN A 23 -12.99 1.28 -11.50
C ASN A 23 -14.15 1.39 -12.50
N GLU A 24 -15.24 2.03 -12.12
CA GLU A 24 -16.40 2.26 -13.00
C GLU A 24 -16.22 3.47 -13.92
N GLN A 25 -15.55 4.52 -13.46
CA GLN A 25 -15.53 5.83 -14.13
C GLN A 25 -14.18 6.18 -14.76
N LEU A 26 -13.08 5.52 -14.34
CA LEU A 26 -11.73 5.79 -14.81
C LEU A 26 -11.16 4.58 -15.53
N THR A 27 -10.27 4.84 -16.49
CA THR A 27 -9.49 3.80 -17.15
C THR A 27 -8.05 3.86 -16.66
N PHE A 28 -7.49 2.70 -16.37
CA PHE A 28 -6.09 2.53 -16.03
C PHE A 28 -5.50 1.37 -16.84
N LYS A 29 -4.28 1.56 -17.32
CA LYS A 29 -3.49 0.51 -17.94
C LYS A 29 -2.04 0.65 -17.48
N HIS A 30 -1.51 -0.41 -16.87
CA HIS A 30 -0.12 -0.42 -16.45
C HIS A 30 0.80 -0.37 -17.68
N PRO A 31 1.85 0.47 -17.71
CA PRO A 31 2.69 0.69 -18.90
C PRO A 31 3.45 -0.56 -19.37
N THR A 32 3.74 -1.50 -18.47
CA THR A 32 4.53 -2.72 -18.77
C THR A 32 3.80 -4.03 -18.45
N ASN A 33 2.64 -3.98 -17.77
CA ASN A 33 1.82 -5.16 -17.49
C ASN A 33 0.40 -4.94 -17.99
N PRO A 34 0.05 -5.42 -19.20
CA PRO A 34 -1.25 -5.16 -19.82
C PRO A 34 -2.44 -5.79 -19.10
N ASP A 35 -2.21 -6.80 -18.23
CA ASP A 35 -3.27 -7.44 -17.46
C ASP A 35 -3.69 -6.62 -16.24
N TRP A 36 -2.87 -5.65 -15.83
CA TRP A 36 -3.18 -4.78 -14.71
C TRP A 36 -3.94 -3.54 -15.17
N ARG A 37 -5.27 -3.59 -15.07
CA ARG A 37 -6.19 -2.58 -15.59
C ARG A 37 -7.22 -2.10 -14.56
N HIS A 38 -6.95 -2.27 -13.28
CA HIS A 38 -7.89 -1.92 -12.21
C HIS A 38 -7.20 -1.19 -11.07
N PHE A 39 -7.99 -0.41 -10.33
CA PHE A 39 -7.58 0.18 -9.07
C PHE A 39 -7.83 -0.82 -7.95
N SER A 40 -6.79 -1.18 -7.20
CA SER A 40 -6.86 -2.24 -6.18
C SER A 40 -7.29 -1.72 -4.81
N PHE A 41 -6.95 -0.48 -4.48
CA PHE A 41 -7.23 0.12 -3.18
C PHE A 41 -7.22 1.64 -3.24
N THR A 42 -7.79 2.26 -2.21
CA THR A 42 -7.80 3.72 -2.02
C THR A 42 -6.88 4.09 -0.86
N GLN A 43 -5.98 5.02 -1.10
CA GLN A 43 -5.20 5.67 -0.06
C GLN A 43 -5.77 7.05 0.25
N ILE A 44 -6.15 7.25 1.50
CA ILE A 44 -6.53 8.55 2.04
C ILE A 44 -5.32 9.12 2.76
N ALA A 45 -4.87 10.30 2.35
CA ALA A 45 -3.68 10.94 2.89
C ALA A 45 -3.99 12.38 3.31
N LYS A 46 -3.41 12.81 4.44
CA LYS A 46 -3.42 14.21 4.84
C LYS A 46 -2.42 15.01 3.97
N PRO A 47 -2.55 16.34 3.90
CA PRO A 47 -1.46 17.19 3.38
C PRO A 47 -0.15 16.84 4.07
N ILE A 48 0.98 16.92 3.33
CA ILE A 48 2.29 16.72 3.92
C ILE A 48 2.63 17.92 4.84
N PHE A 49 3.42 17.65 5.84
CA PHE A 49 4.07 18.66 6.67
C PHE A 49 5.53 18.22 6.90
N TYR A 50 6.34 19.07 7.51
CA TYR A 50 7.76 18.80 7.68
C TYR A 50 8.12 18.72 9.16
N GLU A 51 8.89 17.70 9.53
CA GLU A 51 9.54 17.54 10.82
C GLU A 51 11.05 17.43 10.54
N ASP A 52 11.85 18.27 11.14
CA ASP A 52 13.32 18.33 10.96
C ASP A 52 13.77 18.29 9.48
N GLY A 53 13.02 18.96 8.62
CA GLY A 53 13.31 19.02 7.19
C GLY A 53 12.89 17.79 6.38
N VAL A 54 12.29 16.78 7.02
CA VAL A 54 11.78 15.58 6.34
C VAL A 54 10.28 15.68 6.15
N ALA A 55 9.78 15.35 4.96
CA ALA A 55 8.36 15.31 4.65
C ALA A 55 7.66 14.18 5.42
N ILE A 56 6.54 14.49 6.04
CA ILE A 56 5.71 13.52 6.77
C ILE A 56 4.38 13.39 6.06
N SER A 57 3.98 12.14 5.74
CA SER A 57 2.70 11.80 5.13
C SER A 57 1.91 10.85 6.03
N HIS A 58 0.76 11.27 6.53
CA HIS A 58 -0.17 10.39 7.23
C HIS A 58 -1.10 9.72 6.24
N ASN A 59 -1.09 8.39 6.19
CA ASN A 59 -1.83 7.58 5.24
C ASN A 59 -2.75 6.58 5.95
N ALA A 60 -3.92 6.35 5.35
CA ALA A 60 -4.79 5.23 5.65
C ALA A 60 -5.19 4.56 4.33
N VAL A 61 -4.95 3.27 4.20
CA VAL A 61 -5.24 2.52 2.98
C VAL A 61 -6.38 1.55 3.22
N ALA A 62 -7.45 1.73 2.47
CA ALA A 62 -8.61 0.85 2.47
C ALA A 62 -8.48 -0.19 1.34
N ILE A 63 -8.52 -1.46 1.73
CA ILE A 63 -8.32 -2.63 0.86
C ILE A 63 -9.58 -3.50 0.91
N GLN A 64 -10.00 -4.03 -0.23
CA GLN A 64 -11.13 -4.97 -0.27
C GLN A 64 -10.89 -6.22 0.61
N PRO A 65 -11.94 -6.73 1.26
CA PRO A 65 -13.36 -6.31 1.28
C PRO A 65 -13.73 -5.26 2.34
N GLY A 66 -12.80 -4.45 2.82
CA GLY A 66 -13.05 -3.42 3.84
C GLY A 66 -12.00 -3.43 4.95
N LYS A 67 -10.80 -3.92 4.68
CA LYS A 67 -9.67 -3.88 5.60
C LYS A 67 -8.98 -2.52 5.54
N ILE A 68 -8.45 -2.07 6.68
CA ILE A 68 -7.49 -0.96 6.73
C ILE A 68 -6.11 -1.57 6.96
N ASP A 69 -5.14 -1.14 6.14
CA ASP A 69 -3.74 -1.52 6.36
C ASP A 69 -3.24 -0.90 7.66
N ARG A 70 -2.60 -1.72 8.49
CA ARG A 70 -1.97 -1.27 9.74
C ARG A 70 -0.60 -0.65 9.50
N SER A 71 0.06 -1.02 8.41
CA SER A 71 1.30 -0.39 7.95
C SER A 71 1.01 0.90 7.18
N PRO A 72 2.03 1.74 6.90
CA PRO A 72 1.87 2.86 5.98
C PRO A 72 1.61 2.45 4.52
N THR A 73 1.65 1.17 4.20
CA THR A 73 1.54 0.55 2.88
C THR A 73 2.69 0.94 1.94
N GLY A 74 3.58 0.00 1.62
CA GLY A 74 4.76 0.25 0.77
C GLY A 74 4.40 0.77 -0.61
N THR A 75 3.43 0.13 -1.30
CA THR A 75 2.91 0.59 -2.58
C THR A 75 2.19 1.93 -2.48
N GLY A 76 1.48 2.17 -1.37
CA GLY A 76 0.84 3.46 -1.09
C GLY A 76 1.86 4.58 -0.90
N CYS A 77 2.93 4.34 -0.14
CA CYS A 77 4.04 5.29 0.03
C CYS A 77 4.74 5.55 -1.30
N SER A 78 4.98 4.53 -2.14
CA SER A 78 5.56 4.68 -3.47
C SER A 78 4.70 5.56 -4.37
N ALA A 79 3.40 5.32 -4.41
CA ALA A 79 2.46 6.13 -5.17
C ALA A 79 2.40 7.58 -4.64
N ARG A 80 2.46 7.77 -3.32
CA ARG A 80 2.50 9.10 -2.70
C ARG A 80 3.76 9.87 -3.07
N LEU A 81 4.93 9.23 -3.02
CA LEU A 81 6.19 9.83 -3.47
C LEU A 81 6.13 10.23 -4.94
N ALA A 82 5.62 9.35 -5.82
CA ALA A 82 5.47 9.64 -7.24
C ALA A 82 4.55 10.84 -7.49
N LEU A 83 3.43 10.92 -6.77
CA LEU A 83 2.50 12.04 -6.87
C LEU A 83 3.13 13.37 -6.41
N LEU A 84 3.83 13.36 -5.27
CA LEU A 84 4.49 14.56 -4.72
C LEU A 84 5.64 15.00 -5.63
N HIS A 85 6.39 14.06 -6.18
CA HIS A 85 7.43 14.33 -7.18
C HIS A 85 6.84 14.95 -8.46
N ALA A 86 5.78 14.37 -9.01
CA ALA A 86 5.11 14.90 -10.20
C ALA A 86 4.54 16.31 -10.00
N LYS A 87 4.16 16.66 -8.76
CA LYS A 87 3.74 18.02 -8.38
C LYS A 87 4.90 18.99 -8.10
N GLY A 88 6.14 18.49 -8.09
CA GLY A 88 7.32 19.30 -7.76
C GLY A 88 7.47 19.60 -6.25
N GLU A 89 6.69 18.92 -5.40
CA GLU A 89 6.76 19.05 -3.94
C GLU A 89 7.94 18.28 -3.34
N LEU A 90 8.36 17.18 -3.96
CA LEU A 90 9.56 16.40 -3.63
C LEU A 90 10.41 16.19 -4.87
N LYS A 91 11.72 16.07 -4.68
CA LYS A 91 12.73 15.91 -5.74
C LYS A 91 13.51 14.61 -5.55
N LEU A 92 14.31 14.26 -6.56
CA LEU A 92 15.28 13.17 -6.48
C LEU A 92 16.15 13.32 -5.22
N GLY A 93 16.28 12.25 -4.45
CA GLY A 93 17.02 12.20 -3.20
C GLY A 93 16.22 12.61 -1.96
N ASP A 94 15.07 13.25 -2.10
CA ASP A 94 14.23 13.65 -0.96
C ASP A 94 13.64 12.45 -0.24
N ARG A 95 13.49 12.60 1.08
CA ARG A 95 12.92 11.59 1.99
C ARG A 95 11.51 11.97 2.44
N MET A 96 10.72 10.95 2.69
CA MET A 96 9.39 11.07 3.27
C MET A 96 9.17 9.97 4.31
N ILE A 97 8.66 10.32 5.47
CA ILE A 97 8.16 9.35 6.44
C ILE A 97 6.67 9.12 6.21
N GLY A 98 6.32 7.90 5.78
CA GLY A 98 4.93 7.46 5.74
C GLY A 98 4.50 7.01 7.15
N ARG A 99 3.42 7.59 7.69
CA ARG A 99 2.83 7.19 8.99
C ARG A 99 1.45 6.57 8.78
N SER A 100 1.23 5.41 9.36
CA SER A 100 -0.05 4.72 9.29
C SER A 100 -1.06 5.25 10.31
N ILE A 101 -2.30 4.75 10.22
CA ILE A 101 -3.38 5.09 11.15
C ILE A 101 -3.08 4.69 12.60
N ILE A 102 -2.22 3.69 12.82
CA ILE A 102 -1.79 3.24 14.16
C ILE A 102 -0.42 3.80 14.58
N GLY A 103 0.17 4.72 13.79
CA GLY A 103 1.45 5.36 14.10
C GLY A 103 2.69 4.56 13.68
N SER A 104 2.57 3.38 13.05
CA SER A 104 3.73 2.73 12.45
C SER A 104 4.27 3.57 11.30
N HIS A 105 5.57 3.45 11.00
CA HIS A 105 6.19 4.29 9.98
C HIS A 105 7.04 3.50 8.99
N PHE A 106 7.15 4.03 7.77
CA PHE A 106 8.14 3.65 6.78
C PHE A 106 8.99 4.87 6.43
N ASP A 107 10.30 4.65 6.30
CA ASP A 107 11.24 5.61 5.74
C ASP A 107 11.31 5.40 4.23
N CYS A 108 11.00 6.43 3.49
CA CYS A 108 10.84 6.37 2.05
C CYS A 108 11.74 7.41 1.40
N LYS A 109 12.34 7.07 0.24
CA LYS A 109 13.21 8.01 -0.49
C LYS A 109 13.03 7.84 -2.00
N ILE A 110 13.17 8.92 -2.75
CA ILE A 110 13.22 8.90 -4.22
C ILE A 110 14.66 8.62 -4.64
N GLU A 111 14.93 7.41 -5.11
CA GLU A 111 16.28 6.97 -5.47
C GLU A 111 16.64 7.28 -6.91
N GLU A 112 15.65 7.27 -7.81
CA GLU A 112 15.90 7.42 -9.25
C GLU A 112 14.67 7.99 -9.95
N GLU A 113 14.90 8.84 -10.96
CA GLU A 113 13.91 9.21 -11.96
C GLU A 113 14.11 8.33 -13.20
N LEU A 114 13.03 7.83 -13.76
CA LEU A 114 13.09 6.92 -14.91
C LEU A 114 11.92 7.14 -15.87
N ASP A 115 12.05 6.61 -17.06
CA ASP A 115 10.98 6.57 -18.06
C ASP A 115 10.48 5.14 -18.22
N LEU A 116 9.18 4.97 -18.12
CA LEU A 116 8.49 3.71 -18.37
C LEU A 116 7.63 3.85 -19.63
N ASN A 117 8.21 3.54 -20.79
CA ASN A 117 7.53 3.61 -22.07
C ASN A 117 6.89 4.98 -22.35
N GLY A 118 7.63 6.07 -22.13
CA GLY A 118 7.18 7.45 -22.32
C GLY A 118 6.43 8.04 -21.12
N THR A 119 6.30 7.28 -20.02
CA THR A 119 5.71 7.77 -18.77
C THR A 119 6.81 8.06 -17.76
N LYS A 120 6.90 9.33 -17.30
CA LYS A 120 7.82 9.71 -16.23
C LYS A 120 7.45 8.96 -14.95
N ALA A 121 8.43 8.35 -14.33
CA ALA A 121 8.28 7.54 -13.14
C ALA A 121 9.46 7.75 -12.17
N ILE A 122 9.32 7.24 -10.96
CA ILE A 122 10.39 7.19 -9.97
C ILE A 122 10.63 5.75 -9.53
N ARG A 123 11.84 5.48 -9.05
CA ARG A 123 12.15 4.28 -8.26
C ARG A 123 12.33 4.71 -6.81
N PRO A 124 11.37 4.37 -5.92
CA PRO A 124 11.53 4.65 -4.51
C PRO A 124 12.24 3.51 -3.77
N SER A 125 12.90 3.83 -2.65
CA SER A 125 13.20 2.87 -1.59
C SER A 125 12.20 3.03 -0.44
N ILE A 126 11.82 1.90 0.18
CA ILE A 126 10.92 1.84 1.33
C ILE A 126 11.59 0.99 2.40
N ALA A 127 11.89 1.57 3.52
CA ALA A 127 12.47 0.87 4.68
C ALA A 127 11.46 0.82 5.84
N GLY A 128 11.37 -0.33 6.47
CA GLY A 128 10.53 -0.57 7.64
C GLY A 128 11.25 -1.44 8.65
N GLN A 129 10.69 -1.55 9.86
CA GLN A 129 11.21 -2.41 10.90
C GLN A 129 10.25 -3.58 11.15
N ALA A 130 10.81 -4.76 11.34
CA ALA A 130 10.08 -5.95 11.75
C ALA A 130 10.71 -6.54 13.01
N TRP A 131 9.91 -7.31 13.76
CA TRP A 131 10.34 -7.98 15.00
C TRP A 131 10.06 -9.48 14.89
N ILE A 132 10.96 -10.29 15.41
CA ILE A 132 10.75 -11.73 15.54
C ILE A 132 9.75 -11.96 16.65
N THR A 133 8.57 -12.49 16.32
CA THR A 133 7.48 -12.74 17.26
C THR A 133 7.31 -14.22 17.61
N GLY A 134 8.01 -15.10 16.90
CA GLY A 134 7.94 -16.54 17.17
C GLY A 134 8.94 -17.33 16.32
N THR A 135 9.21 -18.55 16.74
CA THR A 135 9.96 -19.57 15.98
C THR A 135 9.08 -20.81 15.88
N TYR A 136 8.98 -21.37 14.68
CA TYR A 136 8.12 -22.52 14.38
C TYR A 136 8.94 -23.61 13.72
N GLU A 137 8.69 -24.87 14.10
CA GLU A 137 9.23 -26.04 13.40
C GLU A 137 8.12 -26.64 12.54
N HIS A 138 8.37 -26.76 11.24
CA HIS A 138 7.48 -27.41 10.30
C HIS A 138 8.09 -28.74 9.86
N ARG A 139 7.31 -29.81 9.88
CA ARG A 139 7.72 -31.13 9.44
C ARG A 139 6.80 -31.65 8.34
N LEU A 140 7.36 -32.40 7.43
CA LEU A 140 6.58 -33.20 6.48
C LEU A 140 6.43 -34.60 7.05
N ASP A 141 5.20 -35.03 7.29
CA ASP A 141 4.89 -36.40 7.69
C ASP A 141 4.59 -37.22 6.42
N PRO A 142 5.34 -38.28 6.15
CA PRO A 142 5.11 -39.10 4.94
C PRO A 142 3.75 -39.84 4.93
N THR A 143 3.05 -39.90 6.06
CA THR A 143 1.70 -40.47 6.16
C THR A 143 0.60 -39.45 6.01
N ASP A 144 0.93 -38.15 5.97
CA ASP A 144 -0.04 -37.08 5.71
C ASP A 144 -0.50 -37.17 4.23
N PRO A 145 -1.79 -37.33 3.95
CA PRO A 145 -2.31 -37.37 2.58
C PRO A 145 -2.14 -36.02 1.83
N TYR A 146 -1.83 -34.93 2.54
CA TYR A 146 -1.62 -33.58 1.98
C TYR A 146 -0.33 -32.91 2.47
N PRO A 147 0.85 -33.54 2.33
CA PRO A 147 2.09 -33.10 2.99
C PRO A 147 2.57 -31.71 2.54
N LEU A 148 2.17 -31.26 1.33
CA LEU A 148 2.45 -29.93 0.79
C LEU A 148 1.26 -28.97 0.92
N GLY A 149 0.20 -29.40 1.61
CA GLY A 149 -1.07 -28.70 1.68
C GLY A 149 -1.85 -28.73 0.37
N TYR A 150 -2.98 -28.12 0.35
CA TYR A 150 -3.79 -27.93 -0.86
C TYR A 150 -4.47 -26.56 -0.84
N LYS A 151 -4.82 -26.05 -2.01
CA LYS A 151 -5.45 -24.76 -2.19
C LYS A 151 -6.95 -24.93 -2.40
N LEU A 152 -7.75 -24.32 -1.53
CA LEU A 152 -9.18 -24.13 -1.77
C LEU A 152 -9.39 -22.78 -2.47
N SER A 153 -10.06 -22.79 -3.60
CA SER A 153 -10.34 -21.58 -4.39
C SER A 153 -11.40 -20.67 -3.76
N ASP A 154 -12.21 -21.21 -2.86
CA ASP A 154 -13.32 -20.54 -2.18
C ASP A 154 -12.93 -19.76 -0.92
N THR A 155 -11.66 -19.87 -0.47
CA THR A 155 -11.16 -19.09 0.69
C THR A 155 -10.96 -17.62 0.41
N TRP A 156 -11.00 -17.20 -0.85
CA TRP A 156 -10.92 -15.81 -1.28
C TRP A 156 -12.23 -15.41 -1.95
N PRO A 157 -12.80 -14.24 -1.61
CA PRO A 157 -13.99 -13.79 -2.31
C PRO A 157 -13.70 -13.72 -3.81
N ASN A 158 -14.52 -14.42 -4.59
CA ASN A 158 -14.50 -14.30 -6.02
C ASN A 158 -14.70 -12.83 -6.39
N LYS A 159 -14.06 -12.42 -7.47
CA LYS A 159 -14.11 -11.06 -8.00
C LYS A 159 -15.51 -10.46 -7.86
N LEU A 160 -15.62 -9.36 -7.14
CA LEU A 160 -16.77 -8.50 -7.13
C LEU A 160 -16.89 -7.79 -8.48
#